data_076f4ee42b7b8d8c04da6c97a3ddb3ed
#
_entry.id   076f4ee42b7b8d8c04da6c97a3ddb3ed
#
_cell.length_a   1.000
_cell.length_b   1.000
_cell.length_c   1.000
_cell.angle_alpha   90.00
_cell.angle_beta   90.00
_cell.angle_gamma   90.00
#
_symmetry.space_group_name_H-M   'P 1'
#
loop_
_entity.id
_entity.type
_entity.pdbx_description
1 polymer ?
#
loop_
_entity_poly.entity_id
_entity_poly.type
_entity_poly.pdbx_seq_one_letter_code
_entity_poly.pdbx_strand_id
1 'polypeptide(L)'
;EPTYTENKLNTYAFGLESELSADNTTLTVTYRLNNSNATEVNVVVYNGEDIVALVPGTTTIGKNTVEVATGDLPAGVELKWAVEVNGTSVAAPTQEAKIYSFYHPSGVDVDNNPENPTFGMLLVNEAMQSVASKTEGYVSAQFGAGIFAFTPSFDLIPNGDQPGYNGGKTFSTVKNDFAPRRIRISEDGRIFATAQDGSGEYLWEINPENLNDWTTVFQGTNDGYTLKDAEGNFIAGTNSGFDVRGEGENLQLLMLSSSLPGGQVGSFKCHTYDLGTATTWATAPTKEIPGANYMLVTNQSNAQFDKDGGVWYIQYRGTTTESEPGLVHINKDGVEDLKLLRHYTRNAGFRFTDDFSKVIIAGVTDGSNVKKATIYAVSQDENGAPVLTEETVIETSVLGNNLNDFAWDYAGNLYACGNSAEKLVAWAMPYSGQVVTPAASKYA
;
A
#
# COMPACT_ATOMS: atom_id res chain seq x y z
N GLU A 1 -0.11 0.83 -24.49
CA GLU A 1 0.30 -0.12 -23.43
C GLU A 1 1.52 0.44 -22.69
N PRO A 2 1.59 0.31 -21.34
CA PRO A 2 2.77 0.75 -20.61
C PRO A 2 4.03 0.03 -21.04
N THR A 3 5.18 0.67 -20.91
CA THR A 3 6.48 0.07 -21.15
C THR A 3 6.91 -0.73 -19.91
N TYR A 4 7.42 -1.94 -20.13
CA TYR A 4 7.97 -2.79 -19.07
C TYR A 4 9.46 -2.99 -19.35
N THR A 5 10.31 -2.58 -18.39
CA THR A 5 11.77 -2.67 -18.54
C THR A 5 12.38 -3.61 -17.51
N GLU A 6 13.50 -4.24 -17.85
CA GLU A 6 14.18 -5.23 -17.01
C GLU A 6 14.49 -4.70 -15.62
N ASN A 7 14.37 -5.57 -14.64
CA ASN A 7 14.60 -5.33 -13.22
C ASN A 7 15.00 -6.64 -12.52
N LYS A 8 15.38 -6.53 -11.25
CA LYS A 8 15.82 -7.66 -10.42
C LYS A 8 14.77 -8.13 -9.40
N LEU A 9 13.54 -7.66 -9.52
CA LEU A 9 12.45 -8.02 -8.60
C LEU A 9 12.02 -9.47 -8.80
N ASN A 10 11.34 -10.03 -7.80
CA ASN A 10 10.69 -11.33 -7.92
C ASN A 10 9.68 -11.30 -9.06
N THR A 11 9.67 -12.33 -9.87
CA THR A 11 8.84 -12.41 -11.09
C THR A 11 7.46 -12.94 -10.77
N TYR A 12 6.44 -12.32 -11.37
CA TYR A 12 5.06 -12.83 -11.32
C TYR A 12 4.27 -12.39 -12.53
N ALA A 13 3.16 -13.08 -12.76
CA ALA A 13 2.24 -12.77 -13.85
C ALA A 13 1.16 -11.79 -13.37
N PHE A 14 0.80 -10.84 -14.24
CA PHE A 14 -0.28 -9.89 -14.06
C PHE A 14 -1.01 -9.63 -15.37
N GLY A 15 -2.11 -8.88 -15.34
CA GLY A 15 -2.88 -8.56 -16.54
C GLY A 15 -3.35 -9.81 -17.29
N LEU A 16 -3.92 -10.78 -16.55
CA LEU A 16 -4.41 -12.03 -17.09
C LEU A 16 -5.72 -11.82 -17.83
N GLU A 17 -5.75 -12.23 -19.09
CA GLU A 17 -6.92 -12.16 -19.96
C GLU A 17 -7.09 -13.49 -20.70
N SER A 18 -8.33 -13.83 -21.07
CA SER A 18 -8.60 -15.00 -21.89
C SER A 18 -9.70 -14.72 -22.90
N GLU A 19 -9.59 -15.36 -24.06
CA GLU A 19 -10.57 -15.32 -25.14
C GLU A 19 -10.78 -16.71 -25.69
N LEU A 20 -12.03 -17.14 -25.76
CA LEU A 20 -12.41 -18.40 -26.35
C LEU A 20 -12.65 -18.23 -27.86
N SER A 21 -12.10 -19.11 -28.68
CA SER A 21 -12.33 -19.10 -30.13
C SER A 21 -13.81 -19.28 -30.46
N ALA A 22 -14.23 -18.77 -31.62
CA ALA A 22 -15.64 -18.83 -32.06
C ALA A 22 -16.20 -20.25 -32.18
N ASP A 23 -15.34 -21.24 -32.45
CA ASP A 23 -15.69 -22.66 -32.51
C ASP A 23 -15.53 -23.39 -31.17
N ASN A 24 -15.17 -22.68 -30.11
CA ASN A 24 -14.93 -23.18 -28.75
C ASN A 24 -13.83 -24.26 -28.65
N THR A 25 -12.88 -24.31 -29.59
CA THR A 25 -11.82 -25.32 -29.61
C THR A 25 -10.51 -24.87 -28.95
N THR A 26 -10.33 -23.56 -28.80
CA THR A 26 -9.10 -22.97 -28.27
C THR A 26 -9.41 -21.83 -27.31
N LEU A 27 -8.80 -21.87 -26.13
CA LEU A 27 -8.75 -20.76 -25.19
C LEU A 27 -7.40 -20.05 -25.35
N THR A 28 -7.42 -18.81 -25.82
CA THR A 28 -6.24 -17.97 -25.90
C THR A 28 -6.06 -17.24 -24.59
N VAL A 29 -4.96 -17.50 -23.90
CA VAL A 29 -4.60 -16.87 -22.61
C VAL A 29 -3.51 -15.85 -22.84
N THR A 30 -3.71 -14.65 -22.32
CA THR A 30 -2.70 -13.58 -22.30
C THR A 30 -2.33 -13.26 -20.88
N TYR A 31 -1.05 -13.12 -20.61
CA TYR A 31 -0.50 -12.66 -19.34
C TYR A 31 0.71 -11.76 -19.60
N ARG A 32 1.07 -10.97 -18.59
CA ARG A 32 2.27 -10.14 -18.62
C ARG A 32 3.20 -10.55 -17.49
N LEU A 33 4.51 -10.48 -17.73
CA LEU A 33 5.55 -10.67 -16.73
C LEU A 33 6.22 -9.33 -16.42
N ASN A 34 6.51 -9.10 -15.16
CA ASN A 34 7.18 -7.87 -14.71
C ASN A 34 8.69 -7.81 -15.03
N ASN A 35 9.30 -8.94 -15.40
CA ASN A 35 10.68 -9.04 -15.88
C ASN A 35 10.88 -10.36 -16.62
N SER A 36 12.12 -10.65 -17.06
CA SER A 36 12.47 -11.90 -17.75
C SER A 36 13.19 -12.92 -16.86
N ASN A 37 13.09 -12.78 -15.52
CA ASN A 37 13.80 -13.63 -14.57
C ASN A 37 13.08 -14.96 -14.26
N ALA A 38 11.94 -15.23 -14.89
CA ALA A 38 11.25 -16.51 -14.77
C ALA A 38 12.09 -17.64 -15.39
N THR A 39 12.18 -18.77 -14.69
CA THR A 39 12.80 -20.00 -15.19
C THR A 39 11.80 -20.90 -15.90
N GLU A 40 10.53 -20.83 -15.51
CA GLU A 40 9.42 -21.60 -16.06
C GLU A 40 8.10 -20.86 -15.83
N VAL A 41 7.22 -20.92 -16.82
CA VAL A 41 5.85 -20.40 -16.72
C VAL A 41 4.88 -21.46 -17.23
N ASN A 42 3.81 -21.72 -16.50
CA ASN A 42 2.72 -22.60 -16.91
C ASN A 42 1.37 -21.91 -16.76
N VAL A 43 0.53 -22.07 -17.76
CA VAL A 43 -0.91 -21.82 -17.65
C VAL A 43 -1.55 -23.10 -17.12
N VAL A 44 -2.24 -23.02 -15.99
CA VAL A 44 -2.82 -24.18 -15.30
C VAL A 44 -4.34 -23.99 -15.25
N VAL A 45 -5.08 -25.01 -15.68
CA VAL A 45 -6.55 -25.02 -15.62
C VAL A 45 -7.00 -26.03 -14.56
N TYR A 46 -7.94 -25.62 -13.72
CA TYR A 46 -8.44 -26.38 -12.58
C TYR A 46 -9.92 -26.71 -12.71
N ASN A 47 -10.30 -27.94 -12.34
CA ASN A 47 -11.65 -28.33 -12.00
C ASN A 47 -11.71 -28.55 -10.47
N GLY A 48 -12.23 -27.56 -9.75
CA GLY A 48 -12.06 -27.55 -8.31
C GLY A 48 -10.57 -27.47 -7.92
N GLU A 49 -10.06 -28.48 -7.24
CA GLU A 49 -8.65 -28.58 -6.84
C GLU A 49 -7.80 -29.40 -7.85
N ASP A 50 -8.44 -30.09 -8.77
CA ASP A 50 -7.76 -30.95 -9.73
C ASP A 50 -7.22 -30.17 -10.94
N ILE A 51 -5.95 -30.37 -11.27
CA ILE A 51 -5.36 -29.84 -12.48
C ILE A 51 -5.84 -30.66 -13.67
N VAL A 52 -6.55 -30.02 -14.62
CA VAL A 52 -7.08 -30.66 -15.83
C VAL A 52 -6.32 -30.28 -17.08
N ALA A 53 -5.51 -29.22 -17.05
CA ALA A 53 -4.55 -28.87 -18.09
C ALA A 53 -3.37 -28.09 -17.50
N LEU A 54 -2.19 -28.32 -18.07
CA LEU A 54 -0.98 -27.56 -17.77
C LEU A 54 -0.29 -27.32 -19.11
N VAL A 55 -0.19 -26.05 -19.51
CA VAL A 55 0.38 -25.65 -20.79
C VAL A 55 1.56 -24.71 -20.55
N PRO A 56 2.79 -25.09 -20.99
CA PRO A 56 3.95 -24.22 -20.86
C PRO A 56 3.77 -22.89 -21.59
N GLY A 57 4.15 -21.82 -20.91
CA GLY A 57 4.17 -20.48 -21.46
C GLY A 57 5.58 -19.99 -21.76
N THR A 58 5.68 -18.74 -22.19
CA THR A 58 6.95 -18.05 -22.42
C THR A 58 7.33 -17.16 -21.26
N THR A 59 8.62 -16.84 -21.15
CA THR A 59 9.22 -16.10 -20.03
C THR A 59 9.65 -14.68 -20.42
N THR A 60 9.08 -14.14 -21.47
CA THR A 60 9.42 -12.82 -22.01
C THR A 60 8.83 -11.72 -21.10
N ILE A 61 9.59 -10.67 -20.83
CA ILE A 61 9.06 -9.49 -20.14
C ILE A 61 7.89 -8.88 -20.93
N GLY A 62 6.87 -8.42 -20.22
CA GLY A 62 5.66 -7.88 -20.83
C GLY A 62 4.73 -8.98 -21.33
N LYS A 63 4.07 -8.73 -22.46
CA LYS A 63 2.97 -9.56 -22.97
C LYS A 63 3.43 -10.92 -23.49
N ASN A 64 2.74 -11.97 -23.02
CA ASN A 64 2.88 -13.36 -23.47
C ASN A 64 1.49 -13.92 -23.81
N THR A 65 1.44 -14.85 -24.75
CA THR A 65 0.20 -15.50 -25.18
C THR A 65 0.40 -17.01 -25.27
N VAL A 66 -0.58 -17.76 -24.76
CA VAL A 66 -0.59 -19.23 -24.76
C VAL A 66 -1.95 -19.71 -25.25
N GLU A 67 -1.96 -20.72 -26.10
CA GLU A 67 -3.18 -21.39 -26.55
C GLU A 67 -3.40 -22.69 -25.76
N VAL A 68 -4.58 -22.82 -25.18
CA VAL A 68 -5.03 -24.03 -24.47
C VAL A 68 -6.11 -24.70 -25.31
N ALA A 69 -5.85 -25.92 -25.75
CA ALA A 69 -6.86 -26.75 -26.46
C ALA A 69 -7.97 -27.13 -25.47
N THR A 70 -9.22 -26.91 -25.85
CA THR A 70 -10.39 -27.15 -24.96
C THR A 70 -11.00 -28.53 -25.11
N GLY A 71 -10.62 -29.29 -26.15
CA GLY A 71 -11.26 -30.57 -26.49
C GLY A 71 -11.18 -31.63 -25.38
N ASP A 72 -10.11 -31.62 -24.61
CA ASP A 72 -9.89 -32.57 -23.50
C ASP A 72 -10.31 -32.03 -22.13
N LEU A 73 -10.81 -30.78 -22.06
CA LEU A 73 -11.28 -30.19 -20.81
C LEU A 73 -12.68 -30.70 -20.45
N PRO A 74 -12.99 -30.89 -19.15
CA PRO A 74 -14.33 -31.28 -18.71
C PRO A 74 -15.40 -30.30 -19.20
N ALA A 75 -16.46 -30.83 -19.81
CA ALA A 75 -17.57 -30.05 -20.29
C ALA A 75 -18.64 -29.87 -19.21
N GLY A 76 -19.36 -28.72 -19.27
CA GLY A 76 -20.50 -28.46 -18.38
C GLY A 76 -20.14 -28.19 -16.93
N VAL A 77 -18.86 -27.90 -16.64
CA VAL A 77 -18.36 -27.51 -15.32
C VAL A 77 -17.66 -26.17 -15.41
N GLU A 78 -17.69 -25.41 -14.31
CA GLU A 78 -16.95 -24.17 -14.22
C GLU A 78 -15.47 -24.47 -13.94
N LEU A 79 -14.61 -24.06 -14.84
CA LEU A 79 -13.17 -24.21 -14.71
C LEU A 79 -12.55 -22.89 -14.25
N LYS A 80 -11.50 -22.97 -13.45
CA LYS A 80 -10.64 -21.84 -13.07
C LYS A 80 -9.28 -22.02 -13.72
N TRP A 81 -8.59 -20.92 -13.92
CA TRP A 81 -7.23 -20.99 -14.43
C TRP A 81 -6.32 -19.97 -13.73
N ALA A 82 -5.04 -20.23 -13.78
CA ALA A 82 -4.01 -19.39 -13.18
C ALA A 82 -2.74 -19.44 -14.04
N VAL A 83 -1.86 -18.47 -13.82
CA VAL A 83 -0.50 -18.50 -14.36
C VAL A 83 0.47 -18.75 -13.21
N GLU A 84 1.21 -19.86 -13.32
CA GLU A 84 2.24 -20.27 -12.37
C GLU A 84 3.60 -19.84 -12.90
N VAL A 85 4.33 -19.05 -12.12
CA VAL A 85 5.65 -18.53 -12.48
C VAL A 85 6.68 -19.05 -11.49
N ASN A 86 7.67 -19.77 -11.98
CA ASN A 86 8.84 -20.17 -11.21
C ASN A 86 10.01 -19.25 -11.53
N GLY A 87 10.76 -18.87 -10.52
CA GLY A 87 11.94 -18.02 -10.62
C GLY A 87 12.95 -18.36 -9.52
N THR A 88 14.12 -17.75 -9.63
CA THR A 88 15.18 -17.92 -8.63
C THR A 88 15.06 -16.87 -7.55
N SER A 89 14.90 -17.30 -6.29
CA SER A 89 14.90 -16.41 -5.12
C SER A 89 16.28 -15.81 -4.87
N VAL A 90 16.34 -14.55 -4.47
CA VAL A 90 17.55 -13.96 -3.89
C VAL A 90 17.82 -14.58 -2.52
N ALA A 91 19.09 -14.70 -2.14
CA ALA A 91 19.49 -15.24 -0.83
C ALA A 91 19.23 -14.26 0.32
N ALA A 92 19.24 -12.95 0.03
CA ALA A 92 18.99 -11.86 0.98
C ALA A 92 18.29 -10.69 0.26
N PRO A 93 17.66 -9.77 1.01
CA PRO A 93 17.07 -8.57 0.41
C PRO A 93 18.07 -7.85 -0.50
N THR A 94 17.68 -7.63 -1.74
CA THR A 94 18.54 -7.05 -2.79
C THR A 94 17.87 -5.83 -3.40
N GLN A 95 18.51 -4.68 -3.26
CA GLN A 95 17.99 -3.42 -3.78
C GLN A 95 17.97 -3.43 -5.30
N GLU A 96 16.85 -3.01 -5.88
CA GLU A 96 16.72 -2.75 -7.31
C GLU A 96 17.53 -1.51 -7.72
N ALA A 97 18.11 -1.56 -8.90
CA ALA A 97 18.93 -0.46 -9.41
C ALA A 97 18.09 0.77 -9.82
N LYS A 98 16.84 0.56 -10.25
CA LYS A 98 15.91 1.66 -10.54
C LYS A 98 15.56 2.38 -9.25
N ILE A 99 15.81 3.68 -9.21
CA ILE A 99 15.51 4.57 -8.09
C ILE A 99 14.82 5.81 -8.66
N TYR A 100 13.71 6.21 -8.03
CA TYR A 100 13.01 7.41 -8.43
C TYR A 100 13.18 8.51 -7.38
N SER A 101 13.33 9.74 -7.85
CA SER A 101 13.46 10.92 -7.02
C SER A 101 12.14 11.68 -6.96
N PHE A 102 11.70 11.98 -5.74
CA PHE A 102 10.58 12.86 -5.43
C PHE A 102 11.03 13.84 -4.36
N TYR A 103 10.37 14.99 -4.26
CA TYR A 103 10.73 15.94 -3.21
C TYR A 103 10.25 15.48 -1.83
N HIS A 104 9.00 15.03 -1.74
CA HIS A 104 8.41 14.61 -0.46
C HIS A 104 7.52 13.37 -0.61
N PRO A 105 8.08 12.23 -1.00
CA PRO A 105 7.30 11.00 -1.11
C PRO A 105 6.98 10.49 0.29
N SER A 106 5.71 10.21 0.57
CA SER A 106 5.27 9.92 1.94
C SER A 106 4.32 8.73 2.10
N GLY A 107 3.80 8.21 1.01
CA GLY A 107 2.94 7.04 1.04
C GLY A 107 3.13 6.18 -0.19
N VAL A 108 3.06 4.88 0.02
CA VAL A 108 3.12 3.86 -1.04
C VAL A 108 2.09 2.77 -0.75
N ASP A 109 1.48 2.23 -1.79
CA ASP A 109 0.69 1.01 -1.71
C ASP A 109 0.64 0.29 -3.06
N VAL A 110 0.35 -1.01 -3.03
CA VAL A 110 0.24 -1.87 -4.22
C VAL A 110 -1.12 -2.56 -4.19
N ASP A 111 -1.79 -2.63 -5.34
CA ASP A 111 -2.97 -3.47 -5.48
C ASP A 111 -2.55 -4.94 -5.63
N ASN A 112 -2.81 -5.74 -4.61
CA ASN A 112 -2.42 -7.15 -4.53
C ASN A 112 -3.57 -8.13 -4.79
N ASN A 113 -4.74 -7.64 -5.20
CA ASN A 113 -5.84 -8.53 -5.54
C ASN A 113 -5.87 -8.82 -7.06
N PRO A 114 -5.59 -10.07 -7.48
CA PRO A 114 -5.63 -10.45 -8.90
C PRO A 114 -6.97 -10.23 -9.59
N GLU A 115 -8.08 -10.11 -8.84
CA GLU A 115 -9.40 -9.85 -9.38
C GLU A 115 -9.61 -8.38 -9.81
N ASN A 116 -8.74 -7.48 -9.35
CA ASN A 116 -8.87 -6.06 -9.66
C ASN A 116 -8.22 -5.71 -11.00
N PRO A 117 -8.83 -4.81 -11.79
CA PRO A 117 -8.22 -4.32 -13.04
C PRO A 117 -6.87 -3.63 -12.85
N THR A 118 -6.63 -3.07 -11.65
CA THR A 118 -5.39 -2.39 -11.29
C THR A 118 -4.37 -3.29 -10.58
N PHE A 119 -4.58 -4.60 -10.58
CA PHE A 119 -3.67 -5.56 -9.95
C PHE A 119 -2.21 -5.33 -10.32
N GLY A 120 -1.36 -5.25 -9.31
CA GLY A 120 0.08 -5.05 -9.44
C GLY A 120 0.51 -3.59 -9.58
N MET A 121 -0.41 -2.64 -9.67
CA MET A 121 -0.09 -1.22 -9.76
C MET A 121 0.41 -0.70 -8.41
N LEU A 122 1.59 -0.08 -8.43
CA LEU A 122 2.15 0.65 -7.30
C LEU A 122 1.73 2.12 -7.41
N LEU A 123 1.23 2.67 -6.31
CA LEU A 123 0.93 4.09 -6.16
C LEU A 123 1.84 4.74 -5.14
N VAL A 124 2.30 5.94 -5.46
CA VAL A 124 3.14 6.79 -4.59
C VAL A 124 2.61 8.21 -4.63
N ASN A 125 2.61 8.91 -3.51
CA ASN A 125 2.21 10.30 -3.48
C ASN A 125 3.40 11.25 -3.24
N GLU A 126 3.40 12.37 -3.98
CA GLU A 126 4.19 13.56 -3.69
C GLU A 126 3.35 14.48 -2.80
N ALA A 127 3.84 14.74 -1.58
CA ALA A 127 3.06 15.43 -0.56
C ALA A 127 3.23 16.96 -0.54
N MET A 128 4.02 17.51 -1.47
CA MET A 128 4.32 18.94 -1.47
C MET A 128 4.07 19.60 -2.82
N GLN A 129 3.17 20.57 -2.81
CA GLN A 129 2.96 21.47 -3.94
C GLN A 129 3.80 22.74 -3.73
N SER A 130 5.04 22.74 -4.22
CA SER A 130 5.96 23.85 -4.03
C SER A 130 6.90 23.99 -5.23
N VAL A 131 7.66 25.10 -5.27
CA VAL A 131 8.75 25.26 -6.26
C VAL A 131 9.78 24.14 -6.13
N ALA A 132 10.04 23.69 -4.89
CA ALA A 132 10.99 22.60 -4.62
C ALA A 132 10.56 21.28 -5.24
N SER A 133 9.28 20.90 -5.17
CA SER A 133 8.77 19.66 -5.79
C SER A 133 8.79 19.69 -7.32
N LYS A 134 8.96 20.88 -7.90
CA LYS A 134 9.07 21.10 -9.35
C LYS A 134 10.50 21.26 -9.83
N THR A 135 11.48 20.89 -9.03
CA THR A 135 12.89 20.91 -9.41
C THR A 135 13.17 19.82 -10.45
N GLU A 136 13.95 20.13 -11.45
CA GLU A 136 14.41 19.19 -12.46
C GLU A 136 15.08 17.95 -11.80
N GLY A 137 14.75 16.77 -12.30
CA GLY A 137 15.24 15.48 -11.78
C GLY A 137 14.24 14.75 -10.87
N TYR A 138 13.23 15.43 -10.31
CA TYR A 138 12.13 14.77 -9.64
C TYR A 138 11.09 14.27 -10.64
N VAL A 139 10.49 13.12 -10.36
CA VAL A 139 9.33 12.61 -11.13
C VAL A 139 8.19 13.63 -11.11
N SER A 140 8.02 14.33 -9.99
CA SER A 140 7.01 15.36 -9.77
C SER A 140 7.31 16.72 -10.43
N ALA A 141 8.44 16.87 -11.11
CA ALA A 141 8.94 18.19 -11.56
C ALA A 141 7.94 19.00 -12.39
N GLN A 142 7.18 18.34 -13.26
CA GLN A 142 6.17 19.03 -14.11
C GLN A 142 4.80 19.15 -13.44
N PHE A 143 4.51 18.29 -12.48
CA PHE A 143 3.18 18.13 -11.91
C PHE A 143 3.03 18.72 -10.51
N GLY A 144 4.03 18.54 -9.65
CA GLY A 144 3.97 18.89 -8.23
C GLY A 144 3.26 17.83 -7.40
N ALA A 145 2.46 18.25 -6.42
CA ALA A 145 1.73 17.35 -5.53
C ALA A 145 0.66 16.54 -6.26
N GLY A 146 0.52 15.29 -5.88
CA GLY A 146 -0.43 14.35 -6.45
C GLY A 146 0.00 12.92 -6.24
N ILE A 147 -0.53 12.02 -7.05
CA ILE A 147 -0.16 10.60 -7.05
C ILE A 147 0.55 10.22 -8.34
N PHE A 148 1.36 9.17 -8.25
CA PHE A 148 2.15 8.65 -9.36
C PHE A 148 2.00 7.14 -9.37
N ALA A 149 1.72 6.57 -10.55
CA ALA A 149 1.49 5.15 -10.72
C ALA A 149 2.67 4.48 -11.42
N PHE A 150 3.00 3.26 -10.99
CA PHE A 150 4.07 2.43 -11.53
C PHE A 150 3.55 1.04 -11.87
N THR A 151 4.12 0.46 -12.91
CA THR A 151 3.87 -0.94 -13.30
C THR A 151 4.51 -1.91 -12.32
N PRO A 152 4.16 -3.21 -12.36
CA PRO A 152 4.90 -4.26 -11.65
C PRO A 152 6.38 -4.39 -12.05
N SER A 153 6.78 -3.82 -13.17
CA SER A 153 8.20 -3.68 -13.59
C SER A 153 8.91 -2.48 -12.95
N PHE A 154 8.24 -1.77 -12.07
CA PHE A 154 8.75 -0.55 -11.46
C PHE A 154 9.06 0.54 -12.50
N ASP A 155 8.22 0.67 -13.50
CA ASP A 155 8.27 1.72 -14.51
C ASP A 155 7.11 2.69 -14.34
N LEU A 156 7.38 3.98 -14.45
CA LEU A 156 6.37 5.02 -14.31
C LEU A 156 5.28 4.89 -15.40
N ILE A 157 4.03 4.95 -14.99
CA ILE A 157 2.87 5.01 -15.89
C ILE A 157 2.54 6.48 -16.14
N PRO A 158 2.69 7.00 -17.37
CA PRO A 158 2.35 8.39 -17.65
C PRO A 158 0.85 8.61 -17.68
N ASN A 159 0.42 9.81 -17.29
CA ASN A 159 -0.94 10.31 -17.44
C ASN A 159 -0.99 11.23 -18.67
N GLY A 160 -1.20 10.66 -19.87
CA GLY A 160 -1.02 11.40 -21.11
C GLY A 160 0.42 11.92 -21.23
N ASP A 161 0.58 13.22 -21.40
CA ASP A 161 1.89 13.88 -21.42
C ASP A 161 2.40 14.28 -20.03
N GLN A 162 1.64 13.97 -18.97
CA GLN A 162 1.95 14.30 -17.59
C GLN A 162 2.46 13.08 -16.80
N PRO A 163 3.37 13.25 -15.84
CA PRO A 163 3.86 12.12 -15.06
C PRO A 163 2.91 11.65 -13.97
N GLY A 164 1.90 12.43 -13.55
CA GLY A 164 1.10 12.13 -12.37
C GLY A 164 -0.37 12.57 -12.48
N TYR A 165 -1.08 12.41 -11.38
CA TYR A 165 -2.53 12.60 -11.25
C TYR A 165 -2.86 13.47 -10.03
N ASN A 166 -3.73 14.46 -10.18
CA ASN A 166 -4.20 15.29 -9.06
C ASN A 166 -5.73 15.52 -9.03
N GLY A 167 -6.46 14.93 -9.98
CA GLY A 167 -7.92 15.05 -10.06
C GLY A 167 -8.40 16.50 -10.24
N GLY A 168 -7.58 17.38 -10.82
CA GLY A 168 -7.88 18.81 -10.92
C GLY A 168 -7.77 19.57 -9.59
N LYS A 169 -7.21 18.96 -8.54
CA LYS A 169 -7.01 19.59 -7.23
C LYS A 169 -5.90 20.63 -7.29
N THR A 170 -6.16 21.78 -6.67
CA THR A 170 -5.11 22.76 -6.39
C THR A 170 -4.66 22.58 -4.95
N PHE A 171 -3.46 22.06 -4.77
CA PHE A 171 -2.85 21.94 -3.46
C PHE A 171 -2.16 23.23 -3.06
N SER A 172 -2.13 23.54 -1.76
CA SER A 172 -1.47 24.74 -1.27
C SER A 172 0.03 24.74 -1.57
N THR A 173 0.57 25.91 -1.83
CA THR A 173 2.04 26.12 -2.00
C THR A 173 2.76 26.31 -0.67
N VAL A 174 2.04 26.31 0.45
CA VAL A 174 2.60 26.49 1.78
C VAL A 174 3.40 25.22 2.16
N LYS A 175 4.59 25.42 2.67
CA LYS A 175 5.58 24.36 2.94
C LYS A 175 5.09 23.21 3.82
N ASN A 176 4.06 23.41 4.63
CA ASN A 176 3.57 22.45 5.60
C ASN A 176 2.24 21.77 5.21
N ASP A 177 1.73 22.04 4.03
CA ASP A 177 0.53 21.38 3.55
C ASP A 177 0.90 20.04 2.90
N PHE A 178 0.92 19.01 3.72
CA PHE A 178 1.20 17.65 3.27
C PHE A 178 -0.08 17.00 2.72
N ALA A 179 -0.34 17.23 1.44
CA ALA A 179 -1.50 16.71 0.73
C ALA A 179 -1.15 16.43 -0.75
N PRO A 180 -1.42 15.22 -1.29
CA PRO A 180 -1.82 14.02 -0.54
C PRO A 180 -0.69 13.48 0.32
N ARG A 181 -1.01 12.91 1.48
CA ARG A 181 0.02 12.48 2.45
C ARG A 181 0.29 10.98 2.45
N ARG A 182 -0.74 10.14 2.46
CA ARG A 182 -0.64 8.68 2.38
C ARG A 182 -1.67 8.14 1.42
N ILE A 183 -1.41 6.94 0.93
CA ILE A 183 -2.27 6.27 -0.03
C ILE A 183 -2.50 4.82 0.40
N ARG A 184 -3.73 4.33 0.24
CA ARG A 184 -4.11 2.92 0.51
C ARG A 184 -5.11 2.45 -0.51
N ILE A 185 -5.01 1.17 -0.85
CA ILE A 185 -5.88 0.49 -1.80
C ILE A 185 -6.62 -0.62 -1.05
N SER A 186 -7.95 -0.63 -1.15
CA SER A 186 -8.77 -1.69 -0.54
C SER A 186 -8.69 -3.00 -1.32
N GLU A 187 -9.20 -4.09 -0.73
CA GLU A 187 -9.21 -5.41 -1.36
C GLU A 187 -9.97 -5.41 -2.69
N ASP A 188 -11.02 -4.61 -2.82
CA ASP A 188 -11.79 -4.45 -4.07
C ASP A 188 -11.28 -3.33 -4.99
N GLY A 189 -10.08 -2.81 -4.74
CA GLY A 189 -9.39 -1.87 -5.63
C GLY A 189 -9.78 -0.40 -5.46
N ARG A 190 -10.56 -0.04 -4.44
CA ARG A 190 -10.84 1.36 -4.12
C ARG A 190 -9.57 2.04 -3.60
N ILE A 191 -9.31 3.25 -4.06
CA ILE A 191 -8.09 3.99 -3.77
C ILE A 191 -8.43 5.19 -2.88
N PHE A 192 -7.68 5.35 -1.79
CA PHE A 192 -7.85 6.45 -0.84
C PHE A 192 -6.52 7.16 -0.62
N ALA A 193 -6.59 8.50 -0.48
CA ALA A 193 -5.44 9.32 -0.12
C ALA A 193 -5.82 10.33 0.97
N THR A 194 -4.92 10.55 1.91
CA THR A 194 -5.14 11.49 3.02
C THR A 194 -4.59 12.87 2.72
N ALA A 195 -5.19 13.87 3.37
CA ALA A 195 -4.61 15.19 3.52
C ALA A 195 -4.20 15.40 4.99
N GLN A 196 -2.95 15.79 5.21
CA GLN A 196 -2.46 15.98 6.56
C GLN A 196 -3.03 17.23 7.22
N ASP A 197 -3.02 18.35 6.52
CA ASP A 197 -3.53 19.62 7.02
C ASP A 197 -3.97 20.57 5.88
N GLY A 198 -4.49 21.74 6.26
CA GLY A 198 -4.73 22.89 5.39
C GLY A 198 -5.96 22.84 4.51
N SER A 199 -6.30 21.72 3.93
CA SER A 199 -7.40 21.63 2.97
C SER A 199 -8.80 21.54 3.60
N GLY A 200 -8.89 20.97 4.81
CA GLY A 200 -10.17 20.62 5.44
C GLY A 200 -10.89 19.42 4.81
N GLU A 201 -10.29 18.81 3.81
CA GLU A 201 -10.87 17.66 3.10
C GLU A 201 -10.47 16.32 3.69
N TYR A 202 -9.33 16.21 4.36
CA TYR A 202 -8.75 15.10 5.12
C TYR A 202 -8.62 13.75 4.42
N LEU A 203 -9.55 13.32 3.57
CA LEU A 203 -9.50 12.06 2.84
C LEU A 203 -10.22 12.19 1.50
N TRP A 204 -9.58 11.69 0.44
CA TRP A 204 -10.17 11.54 -0.88
C TRP A 204 -10.27 10.06 -1.26
N GLU A 205 -11.32 9.73 -1.99
CA GLU A 205 -11.39 8.51 -2.79
C GLU A 205 -11.05 8.83 -4.25
N ILE A 206 -10.23 7.98 -4.86
CA ILE A 206 -9.74 8.15 -6.22
C ILE A 206 -10.31 7.02 -7.07
N ASN A 207 -10.93 7.36 -8.19
CA ASN A 207 -11.49 6.39 -9.10
C ASN A 207 -10.38 5.55 -9.76
N PRO A 208 -10.32 4.23 -9.57
CA PRO A 208 -9.26 3.39 -10.16
C PRO A 208 -9.31 3.33 -11.68
N GLU A 209 -10.46 3.62 -12.32
CA GLU A 209 -10.59 3.68 -13.77
C GLU A 209 -10.14 5.04 -14.34
N ASN A 210 -10.11 6.07 -13.51
CA ASN A 210 -9.64 7.41 -13.87
C ASN A 210 -8.98 8.09 -12.68
N LEU A 211 -7.68 7.98 -12.55
CA LEU A 211 -6.90 8.50 -11.42
C LEU A 211 -6.91 10.04 -11.33
N ASN A 212 -7.49 10.75 -12.30
CA ASN A 212 -7.76 12.17 -12.21
C ASN A 212 -9.12 12.51 -11.56
N ASP A 213 -9.93 11.52 -11.25
CA ASP A 213 -11.25 11.68 -10.63
C ASP A 213 -11.17 11.41 -9.12
N TRP A 214 -11.22 12.48 -8.33
CA TRP A 214 -11.08 12.46 -6.87
C TRP A 214 -12.35 12.98 -6.22
N THR A 215 -12.85 12.24 -5.23
CA THR A 215 -14.02 12.61 -4.43
C THR A 215 -13.61 12.83 -2.98
N THR A 216 -14.02 13.94 -2.38
CA THR A 216 -13.83 14.18 -0.94
C THR A 216 -14.74 13.26 -0.14
N VAL A 217 -14.17 12.41 0.71
CA VAL A 217 -14.91 11.41 1.49
C VAL A 217 -15.63 12.06 2.65
N PHE A 218 -14.93 12.85 3.47
CA PHE A 218 -15.51 13.45 4.65
C PHE A 218 -16.21 14.78 4.34
N GLN A 219 -17.48 14.88 4.67
CA GLN A 219 -18.33 16.05 4.44
C GLN A 219 -18.76 16.63 5.79
N GLY A 220 -18.57 17.94 5.98
CA GLY A 220 -18.94 18.62 7.23
C GLY A 220 -18.46 20.05 7.27
N THR A 221 -18.46 20.63 8.47
CA THR A 221 -17.98 22.00 8.72
C THR A 221 -16.59 21.95 9.34
N ASN A 222 -15.64 22.58 8.66
CA ASN A 222 -14.24 22.68 9.11
C ASN A 222 -14.09 23.89 10.07
N ASP A 223 -13.52 23.66 11.25
CA ASP A 223 -13.22 24.71 12.23
C ASP A 223 -11.72 25.11 12.26
N GLY A 224 -10.95 24.69 11.26
CA GLY A 224 -9.51 24.92 11.13
C GLY A 224 -8.64 23.78 11.62
N TYR A 225 -9.16 22.85 12.43
CA TYR A 225 -8.44 21.67 12.95
C TYR A 225 -9.18 20.37 12.70
N THR A 226 -10.50 20.44 12.81
CA THR A 226 -11.38 19.29 12.72
C THR A 226 -12.57 19.57 11.82
N LEU A 227 -13.13 18.51 11.30
CA LEU A 227 -14.39 18.49 10.60
C LEU A 227 -15.47 17.97 11.54
N LYS A 228 -16.63 18.63 11.57
CA LYS A 228 -17.76 18.28 12.40
C LYS A 228 -19.02 18.06 11.58
N ASP A 229 -19.88 17.17 12.06
CA ASP A 229 -21.21 16.96 11.49
C ASP A 229 -22.17 18.11 11.85
N ALA A 230 -23.42 18.02 11.39
CA ALA A 230 -24.44 19.04 11.62
C ALA A 230 -24.79 19.22 13.12
N GLU A 231 -24.58 18.17 13.91
CA GLU A 231 -24.81 18.16 15.35
C GLU A 231 -23.58 18.63 16.15
N GLY A 232 -22.46 18.91 15.47
CA GLY A 232 -21.23 19.38 16.08
C GLY A 232 -20.31 18.26 16.59
N ASN A 233 -20.57 17.01 16.23
CA ASN A 233 -19.72 15.89 16.60
C ASN A 233 -18.51 15.80 15.66
N PHE A 234 -17.40 15.31 16.20
CA PHE A 234 -16.18 15.08 15.44
C PHE A 234 -16.40 14.05 14.32
N ILE A 235 -15.98 14.38 13.10
CA ILE A 235 -15.91 13.44 11.96
C ILE A 235 -14.46 13.04 11.70
N ALA A 236 -13.60 13.99 11.40
CA ALA A 236 -12.20 13.76 11.06
C ALA A 236 -11.36 14.99 11.42
N GLY A 237 -10.06 14.84 11.38
CA GLY A 237 -9.13 15.94 11.62
C GLY A 237 -7.82 15.75 10.89
N THR A 238 -6.90 16.65 11.13
CA THR A 238 -5.51 16.54 10.64
C THR A 238 -4.98 15.15 10.91
N ASN A 239 -4.60 14.46 9.86
CA ASN A 239 -4.19 13.07 9.97
C ASN A 239 -2.97 12.76 9.11
N SER A 240 -2.34 11.62 9.41
CA SER A 240 -1.22 11.13 8.61
C SER A 240 -1.21 9.60 8.51
N GLY A 241 -1.75 8.93 9.50
CA GLY A 241 -1.87 7.49 9.54
C GLY A 241 -3.29 7.05 9.24
N PHE A 242 -3.45 6.18 8.26
CA PHE A 242 -4.73 5.57 7.98
C PHE A 242 -4.53 4.19 7.34
N ASP A 243 -5.57 3.41 7.35
CA ASP A 243 -5.63 2.13 6.68
C ASP A 243 -7.05 1.82 6.21
N VAL A 244 -7.17 0.88 5.32
CA VAL A 244 -8.43 0.35 4.83
C VAL A 244 -8.40 -1.17 4.92
N ARG A 245 -9.53 -1.79 5.21
CA ARG A 245 -9.69 -3.24 5.14
C ARG A 245 -11.09 -3.61 4.68
N GLY A 246 -11.21 -4.84 4.21
CA GLY A 246 -12.49 -5.35 3.69
C GLY A 246 -12.81 -4.83 2.31
N GLU A 247 -13.97 -5.24 1.83
CA GLU A 247 -14.49 -4.93 0.51
C GLU A 247 -16.01 -4.72 0.55
N GLY A 248 -16.54 -4.02 -0.44
CA GLY A 248 -17.97 -3.79 -0.59
C GLY A 248 -18.61 -3.23 0.68
N GLU A 249 -19.68 -3.86 1.16
CA GLU A 249 -20.41 -3.44 2.36
C GLU A 249 -19.57 -3.55 3.66
N ASN A 250 -18.50 -4.32 3.64
CA ASN A 250 -17.64 -4.54 4.80
C ASN A 250 -16.39 -3.63 4.82
N LEU A 251 -16.29 -2.67 3.90
CA LEU A 251 -15.15 -1.76 3.86
C LEU A 251 -15.11 -0.89 5.10
N GLN A 252 -13.96 -0.90 5.78
CA GLN A 252 -13.68 -0.07 6.95
C GLN A 252 -12.46 0.82 6.73
N LEU A 253 -12.51 2.01 7.31
CA LEU A 253 -11.38 2.94 7.40
C LEU A 253 -10.86 3.00 8.84
N LEU A 254 -9.56 3.11 8.99
CA LEU A 254 -8.87 3.44 10.23
C LEU A 254 -8.16 4.78 10.04
N MET A 255 -8.43 5.73 10.91
CA MET A 255 -7.82 7.06 10.85
C MET A 255 -7.16 7.40 12.18
N LEU A 256 -5.92 7.83 12.11
CA LEU A 256 -5.18 8.40 13.21
C LEU A 256 -5.18 9.92 13.04
N SER A 257 -6.05 10.60 13.78
CA SER A 257 -6.39 12.01 13.56
C SER A 257 -6.22 12.87 14.81
N SER A 258 -5.86 14.12 14.59
CA SER A 258 -5.91 15.13 15.65
C SER A 258 -7.34 15.61 15.86
N SER A 259 -7.80 15.60 17.10
CA SER A 259 -9.10 16.14 17.51
C SER A 259 -8.99 17.47 18.29
N LEU A 260 -7.76 17.93 18.50
CA LEU A 260 -7.43 19.16 19.20
C LEU A 260 -6.35 19.95 18.46
N PRO A 261 -6.16 21.22 18.71
CA PRO A 261 -5.02 21.97 18.18
C PRO A 261 -3.70 21.25 18.41
N GLY A 262 -2.85 21.23 17.44
CA GLY A 262 -1.57 20.53 17.49
C GLY A 262 -0.73 20.94 18.69
N GLY A 263 0.04 20.01 19.24
CA GLY A 263 0.93 20.26 20.36
C GLY A 263 0.44 19.77 21.72
N GLN A 264 -0.76 19.25 21.81
CA GLN A 264 -1.33 18.77 23.06
C GLN A 264 -1.28 17.26 23.18
N VAL A 265 -0.89 16.75 24.36
CA VAL A 265 -0.96 15.32 24.69
C VAL A 265 -2.41 14.85 24.56
N GLY A 266 -2.62 13.71 23.93
CA GLY A 266 -3.96 13.16 23.70
C GLY A 266 -4.74 13.85 22.59
N SER A 267 -4.08 14.72 21.78
CA SER A 267 -4.73 15.35 20.64
C SER A 267 -4.97 14.35 19.49
N PHE A 268 -4.16 13.32 19.38
CA PHE A 268 -4.34 12.26 18.37
C PHE A 268 -5.14 11.10 18.95
N LYS A 269 -6.14 10.69 18.19
CA LYS A 269 -6.99 9.55 18.48
C LYS A 269 -7.14 8.65 17.26
N CYS A 270 -7.37 7.39 17.51
CA CYS A 270 -7.60 6.38 16.49
C CYS A 270 -9.10 6.10 16.39
N HIS A 271 -9.64 6.28 15.18
CA HIS A 271 -11.05 6.06 14.89
C HIS A 271 -11.25 5.09 13.76
N THR A 272 -12.32 4.32 13.81
CA THR A 272 -12.77 3.49 12.71
C THR A 272 -14.10 4.00 12.13
N TYR A 273 -14.28 3.74 10.84
CA TYR A 273 -15.45 4.13 10.06
C TYR A 273 -15.92 2.90 9.28
N ASP A 274 -17.18 2.53 9.44
CA ASP A 274 -17.81 1.49 8.61
C ASP A 274 -18.30 2.14 7.32
N LEU A 275 -17.37 2.41 6.40
CA LEU A 275 -17.68 3.15 5.18
C LEU A 275 -18.61 2.34 4.23
N GLY A 276 -18.38 1.02 4.14
CA GLY A 276 -19.12 0.17 3.21
C GLY A 276 -18.99 0.67 1.77
N THR A 277 -20.09 0.72 1.03
CA THR A 277 -20.15 1.21 -0.34
C THR A 277 -20.32 2.72 -0.46
N ALA A 278 -20.45 3.45 0.64
CA ALA A 278 -20.56 4.90 0.63
C ALA A 278 -19.26 5.54 0.08
N THR A 279 -19.41 6.58 -0.72
CA THR A 279 -18.30 7.37 -1.26
C THR A 279 -18.11 8.69 -0.49
N THR A 280 -19.09 9.06 0.33
CA THR A 280 -19.05 10.22 1.22
C THR A 280 -19.55 9.84 2.61
N TRP A 281 -19.03 10.54 3.61
CA TRP A 281 -19.34 10.30 5.01
C TRP A 281 -19.52 11.63 5.75
N ALA A 282 -20.65 11.81 6.41
CA ALA A 282 -21.04 13.08 7.06
C ALA A 282 -21.40 12.93 8.54
N THR A 283 -21.11 11.79 9.16
CA THR A 283 -21.44 11.49 10.54
C THR A 283 -20.19 11.21 11.37
N ALA A 284 -20.34 11.18 12.69
CA ALA A 284 -19.26 10.82 13.61
C ALA A 284 -18.67 9.43 13.28
N PRO A 285 -17.40 9.18 13.63
CA PRO A 285 -16.79 7.86 13.47
C PRO A 285 -17.64 6.74 14.10
N THR A 286 -17.56 5.54 13.54
CA THR A 286 -18.30 4.39 14.09
C THR A 286 -17.76 4.00 15.46
N LYS A 287 -16.44 4.09 15.65
CA LYS A 287 -15.79 3.70 16.91
C LYS A 287 -14.51 4.50 17.15
N GLU A 288 -14.26 4.88 18.41
CA GLU A 288 -12.96 5.30 18.89
C GLU A 288 -12.20 4.10 19.47
N ILE A 289 -10.95 3.90 19.09
CA ILE A 289 -10.09 2.85 19.65
C ILE A 289 -9.53 3.36 20.99
N PRO A 290 -9.87 2.73 22.12
CA PRO A 290 -9.35 3.16 23.42
C PRO A 290 -7.84 2.94 23.52
N GLY A 291 -7.17 3.73 24.36
CA GLY A 291 -5.74 3.61 24.63
C GLY A 291 -4.79 4.22 23.60
N ALA A 292 -5.29 4.63 22.43
CA ALA A 292 -4.47 5.26 21.38
C ALA A 292 -4.37 6.79 21.54
N ASN A 293 -4.26 7.28 22.76
CA ASN A 293 -4.38 8.70 23.07
C ASN A 293 -3.14 9.34 23.71
N TYR A 294 -2.03 8.62 23.78
CA TYR A 294 -0.79 9.17 24.36
C TYR A 294 0.19 9.69 23.29
N MET A 295 -0.23 9.69 22.05
CA MET A 295 0.58 10.25 20.97
C MET A 295 0.63 11.76 21.09
N LEU A 296 1.82 12.26 21.21
CA LEU A 296 2.09 13.68 21.09
C LEU A 296 2.11 14.07 19.62
N VAL A 297 1.43 15.14 19.31
CA VAL A 297 1.70 16.05 18.20
C VAL A 297 2.44 15.41 17.06
N THR A 298 1.87 14.45 16.36
CA THR A 298 2.50 14.16 15.11
C THR A 298 1.52 13.75 14.03
N ASN A 299 1.43 14.66 13.15
CA ASN A 299 0.82 14.51 11.86
C ASN A 299 1.65 13.65 10.88
N GLN A 300 2.64 12.87 11.34
CA GLN A 300 3.47 11.99 10.51
C GLN A 300 3.54 10.55 11.02
N SER A 301 2.57 10.15 11.83
CA SER A 301 2.42 8.78 12.30
C SER A 301 1.85 7.87 11.21
N ASN A 302 1.75 6.59 11.48
CA ASN A 302 1.14 5.62 10.59
C ASN A 302 0.31 4.62 11.40
N ALA A 303 -0.67 4.00 10.75
CA ALA A 303 -1.54 3.03 11.37
C ALA A 303 -1.90 1.91 10.38
N GLN A 304 -2.23 0.74 10.91
CA GLN A 304 -2.70 -0.40 10.13
C GLN A 304 -3.70 -1.21 10.96
N PHE A 305 -4.75 -1.70 10.32
CA PHE A 305 -5.64 -2.69 10.93
C PHE A 305 -4.87 -3.97 11.26
N ASP A 306 -5.22 -4.57 12.41
CA ASP A 306 -4.80 -5.93 12.70
C ASP A 306 -5.70 -6.94 11.97
N LYS A 307 -5.20 -8.16 11.84
CA LYS A 307 -5.92 -9.27 11.26
C LYS A 307 -7.26 -9.56 11.98
N ASP A 308 -7.31 -9.38 13.28
CA ASP A 308 -8.40 -9.80 14.17
C ASP A 308 -9.33 -8.66 14.61
N GLY A 309 -9.15 -7.46 14.09
CA GLY A 309 -9.99 -6.31 14.48
C GLY A 309 -9.37 -5.37 15.51
N GLY A 310 -8.16 -5.64 15.94
CA GLY A 310 -7.30 -4.67 16.64
C GLY A 310 -6.64 -3.70 15.66
N VAL A 311 -5.73 -2.90 16.18
CA VAL A 311 -4.99 -1.91 15.40
C VAL A 311 -3.53 -1.86 15.81
N TRP A 312 -2.71 -1.54 14.82
CA TRP A 312 -1.31 -1.20 15.00
C TRP A 312 -1.11 0.26 14.67
N TYR A 313 -0.28 0.96 15.45
CA TYR A 313 0.16 2.28 15.08
C TYR A 313 1.60 2.54 15.51
N ILE A 314 2.25 3.45 14.81
CA ILE A 314 3.60 3.90 15.10
C ILE A 314 3.59 5.39 15.33
N GLN A 315 4.31 5.82 16.37
CA GLN A 315 4.50 7.23 16.69
C GLN A 315 5.73 7.76 15.97
N TYR A 316 5.58 8.88 15.30
CA TYR A 316 6.66 9.49 14.51
C TYR A 316 7.78 10.05 15.38
N ARG A 317 7.40 10.82 16.41
CA ARG A 317 8.33 11.39 17.39
C ARG A 317 7.60 11.71 18.69
N GLY A 318 8.35 11.76 19.79
CA GLY A 318 7.87 12.20 21.08
C GLY A 318 8.86 13.11 21.77
N THR A 319 8.49 13.67 22.93
CA THR A 319 9.31 14.57 23.73
C THR A 319 9.60 14.01 25.12
N THR A 320 9.01 12.91 25.48
CA THR A 320 9.18 12.23 26.77
C THR A 320 9.23 10.71 26.57
N THR A 321 9.65 9.97 27.58
CA THR A 321 9.66 8.50 27.58
C THR A 321 8.27 7.89 27.32
N GLU A 322 7.22 8.56 27.75
CA GLU A 322 5.83 8.11 27.54
C GLU A 322 5.34 8.32 26.10
N SER A 323 6.02 9.19 25.37
CA SER A 323 5.71 9.56 23.99
C SER A 323 6.87 9.25 23.02
N GLU A 324 7.78 8.37 23.39
CA GLU A 324 8.84 7.91 22.51
C GLU A 324 8.25 7.21 21.28
N PRO A 325 8.82 7.43 20.11
CA PRO A 325 8.40 6.70 18.90
C PRO A 325 8.47 5.19 19.10
N GLY A 326 7.39 4.51 18.88
CA GLY A 326 7.29 3.08 19.05
C GLY A 326 6.12 2.49 18.29
N LEU A 327 6.19 1.19 18.01
CA LEU A 327 5.08 0.43 17.47
C LEU A 327 4.23 -0.09 18.61
N VAL A 328 2.92 0.11 18.50
CA VAL A 328 1.94 -0.27 19.53
C VAL A 328 0.85 -1.11 18.90
N HIS A 329 0.44 -2.15 19.60
CA HIS A 329 -0.73 -2.94 19.28
C HIS A 329 -1.82 -2.75 20.35
N ILE A 330 -3.02 -2.40 19.89
CA ILE A 330 -4.25 -2.43 20.65
C ILE A 330 -5.08 -3.58 20.13
N ASN A 331 -5.35 -4.58 20.97
CA ASN A 331 -6.09 -5.76 20.55
C ASN A 331 -7.58 -5.44 20.31
N LYS A 332 -8.32 -6.42 19.80
CA LYS A 332 -9.76 -6.30 19.49
C LYS A 332 -10.62 -5.90 20.71
N ASP A 333 -10.15 -6.14 21.90
CA ASP A 333 -10.83 -5.81 23.17
C ASP A 333 -10.44 -4.41 23.69
N GLY A 334 -9.61 -3.66 22.94
CA GLY A 334 -9.19 -2.32 23.27
C GLY A 334 -8.05 -2.27 24.30
N VAL A 335 -7.30 -3.36 24.46
CA VAL A 335 -6.18 -3.45 25.42
C VAL A 335 -4.86 -3.39 24.67
N GLU A 336 -3.94 -2.54 25.17
CA GLU A 336 -2.56 -2.52 24.72
C GLU A 336 -1.86 -3.78 25.21
N ASP A 337 -1.46 -4.66 24.29
CA ASP A 337 -0.79 -5.92 24.58
C ASP A 337 0.61 -6.03 23.99
N LEU A 338 1.05 -5.04 23.20
CA LEU A 338 2.43 -4.89 22.77
C LEU A 338 2.80 -3.43 22.62
N LYS A 339 3.99 -3.09 23.12
CA LYS A 339 4.64 -1.80 22.89
C LYS A 339 6.12 -2.01 22.64
N LEU A 340 6.53 -1.85 21.38
CA LEU A 340 7.93 -1.87 20.99
C LEU A 340 8.48 -0.44 21.11
N LEU A 341 9.20 -0.17 22.18
CA LEU A 341 9.87 1.12 22.39
C LEU A 341 11.06 1.26 21.45
N ARG A 342 11.23 2.46 20.92
CA ARG A 342 12.40 2.84 20.13
C ARG A 342 12.93 4.17 20.64
N HIS A 343 14.21 4.39 20.43
CA HIS A 343 14.77 5.71 20.65
C HIS A 343 14.15 6.73 19.69
N TYR A 344 14.19 7.99 20.08
CA TYR A 344 13.67 9.10 19.29
C TYR A 344 14.13 9.02 17.83
N THR A 345 13.20 8.87 16.93
CA THR A 345 13.43 8.85 15.50
C THR A 345 12.33 9.63 14.78
N ARG A 346 12.58 10.02 13.54
CA ARG A 346 11.57 10.62 12.66
C ARG A 346 10.98 9.63 11.66
N ASN A 347 11.07 8.34 11.93
CA ASN A 347 10.55 7.30 11.09
C ASN A 347 9.16 6.87 11.54
N ALA A 348 8.24 6.76 10.59
CA ALA A 348 6.87 6.30 10.80
C ALA A 348 6.48 5.12 9.90
N GLY A 349 7.43 4.60 9.12
CA GLY A 349 7.18 3.47 8.23
C GLY A 349 7.09 2.16 8.98
N PHE A 350 6.00 1.45 8.80
CA PHE A 350 5.84 0.04 9.11
C PHE A 350 4.78 -0.56 8.19
N ARG A 351 4.89 -1.84 7.87
CA ARG A 351 3.89 -2.53 7.07
C ARG A 351 3.93 -4.02 7.33
N PHE A 352 2.78 -4.61 7.62
CA PHE A 352 2.59 -6.05 7.64
C PHE A 352 2.47 -6.58 6.21
N THR A 353 2.93 -7.82 5.99
CA THR A 353 2.53 -8.59 4.81
C THR A 353 1.03 -8.90 4.86
N ASP A 354 0.41 -9.18 3.71
CA ASP A 354 -1.04 -9.40 3.63
C ASP A 354 -1.51 -10.59 4.50
N ASP A 355 -0.67 -11.59 4.69
CA ASP A 355 -0.93 -12.74 5.57
C ASP A 355 -0.58 -12.48 7.04
N PHE A 356 -0.10 -11.30 7.39
CA PHE A 356 0.35 -10.92 8.74
C PHE A 356 1.45 -11.82 9.35
N SER A 357 2.16 -12.56 8.52
CA SER A 357 3.28 -13.40 8.99
C SER A 357 4.55 -12.61 9.29
N LYS A 358 4.70 -11.44 8.66
CA LYS A 358 5.87 -10.57 8.82
C LYS A 358 5.46 -9.11 8.89
N VAL A 359 6.31 -8.30 9.53
CA VAL A 359 6.22 -6.84 9.53
C VAL A 359 7.59 -6.22 9.34
N ILE A 360 7.68 -5.22 8.47
CA ILE A 360 8.85 -4.35 8.38
C ILE A 360 8.61 -3.08 9.18
N ILE A 361 9.60 -2.67 9.95
CA ILE A 361 9.55 -1.48 10.80
C ILE A 361 10.79 -0.63 10.53
N ALA A 362 10.57 0.63 10.20
CA ALA A 362 11.65 1.60 10.04
C ALA A 362 12.21 2.06 11.38
N GLY A 363 13.50 2.33 11.43
CA GLY A 363 14.13 2.95 12.57
C GLY A 363 14.23 2.08 13.80
N VAL A 364 15.01 1.06 13.73
CA VAL A 364 15.16 0.04 14.76
C VAL A 364 15.99 0.54 15.95
N THR A 365 15.63 0.14 17.03
CA THR A 365 15.96 -0.39 18.35
C THR A 365 17.29 0.00 19.03
N ASP A 366 18.34 0.46 18.38
CA ASP A 366 19.60 0.75 19.08
C ASP A 366 19.90 2.23 19.31
N GLY A 367 18.99 3.11 18.95
CA GLY A 367 19.07 4.53 19.20
C GLY A 367 20.11 5.30 18.39
N SER A 368 20.97 4.60 17.71
CA SER A 368 21.98 5.21 16.89
C SER A 368 21.59 5.11 15.43
N ASN A 369 21.01 6.10 14.89
CA ASN A 369 20.96 6.25 13.47
C ASN A 369 20.08 5.27 12.67
N VAL A 370 19.09 5.75 12.20
CA VAL A 370 17.87 5.24 11.63
C VAL A 370 17.89 4.91 10.15
N LYS A 371 19.04 4.57 9.61
CA LYS A 371 19.20 4.17 8.20
C LYS A 371 19.04 2.67 8.01
N LYS A 372 18.13 2.08 8.80
CA LYS A 372 17.84 0.64 8.78
C LYS A 372 16.35 0.40 8.94
N ALA A 373 15.87 -0.68 8.37
CA ALA A 373 14.55 -1.23 8.64
C ALA A 373 14.70 -2.70 9.02
N THR A 374 13.91 -3.14 9.99
CA THR A 374 13.95 -4.53 10.46
C THR A 374 12.69 -5.26 10.08
N ILE A 375 12.84 -6.48 9.59
CA ILE A 375 11.75 -7.42 9.34
C ILE A 375 11.67 -8.37 10.51
N TYR A 376 10.46 -8.46 11.09
CA TYR A 376 10.12 -9.36 12.18
C TYR A 376 9.16 -10.43 11.69
N ALA A 377 9.36 -11.66 12.14
CA ALA A 377 8.31 -12.68 12.13
C ALA A 377 7.27 -12.35 13.20
N VAL A 378 6.01 -12.53 12.87
CA VAL A 378 4.88 -12.27 13.76
C VAL A 378 4.31 -13.60 14.23
N SER A 379 4.25 -13.79 15.54
CA SER A 379 3.61 -14.93 16.19
C SER A 379 2.74 -14.43 17.35
N GLN A 380 2.13 -15.33 18.08
CA GLN A 380 1.35 -15.04 19.29
C GLN A 380 1.88 -15.84 20.47
N ASP A 381 1.81 -15.22 21.64
CA ASP A 381 2.07 -15.93 22.90
C ASP A 381 0.86 -16.78 23.33
N GLU A 382 0.96 -17.43 24.48
CA GLU A 382 -0.10 -18.25 25.06
C GLU A 382 -1.40 -17.48 25.38
N ASN A 383 -1.33 -16.17 25.50
CA ASN A 383 -2.47 -15.27 25.77
C ASN A 383 -3.01 -14.62 24.48
N GLY A 384 -2.44 -14.96 23.33
CA GLY A 384 -2.82 -14.38 22.05
C GLY A 384 -2.21 -12.99 21.76
N ALA A 385 -1.32 -12.49 22.60
CA ALA A 385 -0.62 -11.23 22.35
C ALA A 385 0.45 -11.41 21.26
N PRO A 386 0.65 -10.39 20.38
CA PRO A 386 1.67 -10.51 19.33
C PRO A 386 3.08 -10.59 19.89
N VAL A 387 3.89 -11.41 19.25
CA VAL A 387 5.33 -11.53 19.51
C VAL A 387 6.08 -11.26 18.20
N LEU A 388 7.00 -10.31 18.25
CA LEU A 388 7.83 -9.93 17.12
C LEU A 388 9.25 -10.51 17.31
N THR A 389 9.67 -11.36 16.37
CA THR A 389 11.01 -11.96 16.37
C THR A 389 11.80 -11.43 15.18
N GLU A 390 12.93 -10.79 15.44
CA GLU A 390 13.80 -10.24 14.40
C GLU A 390 14.29 -11.35 13.47
N GLU A 391 14.10 -11.17 12.16
CA GLU A 391 14.60 -12.06 11.12
C GLU A 391 15.73 -11.45 10.33
N THR A 392 15.57 -10.22 9.88
CA THR A 392 16.50 -9.58 8.95
C THR A 392 16.49 -8.06 9.11
N VAL A 393 17.64 -7.44 8.85
CA VAL A 393 17.81 -5.98 8.83
C VAL A 393 18.17 -5.55 7.41
N ILE A 394 17.51 -4.53 6.90
CA ILE A 394 17.78 -3.92 5.61
C ILE A 394 18.47 -2.58 5.82
N GLU A 395 19.57 -2.37 5.14
CA GLU A 395 20.23 -1.06 5.06
C GLU A 395 19.42 -0.13 4.18
N THR A 396 18.91 0.95 4.74
CA THR A 396 18.04 1.91 4.08
C THR A 396 18.68 3.30 3.94
N SER A 397 20.01 3.36 3.91
CA SER A 397 20.77 4.63 3.75
C SER A 397 20.33 5.43 2.53
N VAL A 398 19.94 4.75 1.46
CA VAL A 398 19.42 5.35 0.23
C VAL A 398 18.15 6.17 0.48
N LEU A 399 17.38 5.86 1.52
CA LEU A 399 16.16 6.57 1.90
C LEU A 399 16.37 7.65 2.96
N GLY A 400 17.60 7.76 3.49
CA GLY A 400 17.92 8.72 4.56
C GLY A 400 17.28 8.37 5.90
N ASN A 401 16.96 9.40 6.69
CA ASN A 401 16.52 9.26 8.08
C ASN A 401 14.98 9.30 8.27
N ASN A 402 14.23 9.63 7.23
CA ASN A 402 12.78 9.73 7.30
C ASN A 402 12.15 8.70 6.38
N LEU A 403 12.03 7.45 6.87
CA LEU A 403 11.29 6.41 6.17
C LEU A 403 9.81 6.57 6.50
N ASN A 404 9.04 6.91 5.48
CA ASN A 404 7.65 7.29 5.65
C ASN A 404 6.69 6.14 5.52
N ASP A 405 6.93 5.24 4.56
CA ASP A 405 5.99 4.17 4.28
C ASP A 405 6.65 3.01 3.52
N PHE A 406 6.04 1.84 3.66
CA PHE A 406 6.40 0.61 2.96
C PHE A 406 5.18 -0.02 2.31
N ALA A 407 5.40 -0.78 1.24
CA ALA A 407 4.40 -1.65 0.64
C ALA A 407 5.04 -2.94 0.15
N TRP A 408 4.30 -4.05 0.22
CA TRP A 408 4.67 -5.33 -0.36
C TRP A 408 3.86 -5.57 -1.61
N ASP A 409 4.45 -6.11 -2.66
CA ASP A 409 3.67 -6.56 -3.81
C ASP A 409 3.26 -8.04 -3.69
N TYR A 410 2.53 -8.54 -4.67
CA TYR A 410 2.00 -9.89 -4.69
C TYR A 410 3.10 -10.97 -4.68
N ALA A 411 4.27 -10.67 -5.24
CA ALA A 411 5.44 -11.57 -5.25
C ALA A 411 6.37 -11.37 -4.03
N GLY A 412 5.98 -10.53 -3.08
CA GLY A 412 6.77 -10.24 -1.89
C GLY A 412 7.91 -9.25 -2.10
N ASN A 413 7.98 -8.54 -3.23
CA ASN A 413 8.89 -7.42 -3.38
C ASN A 413 8.48 -6.29 -2.43
N LEU A 414 9.46 -5.53 -1.96
CA LEU A 414 9.26 -4.44 -1.02
C LEU A 414 9.52 -3.09 -1.70
N TYR A 415 8.59 -2.16 -1.50
CA TYR A 415 8.72 -0.77 -1.93
C TYR A 415 8.75 0.14 -0.71
N ALA A 416 9.59 1.16 -0.75
CA ALA A 416 9.69 2.12 0.33
C ALA A 416 9.97 3.53 -0.17
N CYS A 417 9.46 4.51 0.54
CA CYS A 417 9.73 5.91 0.28
C CYS A 417 10.24 6.62 1.54
N GLY A 418 11.11 7.61 1.32
CA GLY A 418 11.65 8.44 2.38
C GLY A 418 11.88 9.86 1.90
N ASN A 419 11.44 10.84 2.69
CA ASN A 419 11.49 12.23 2.30
C ASN A 419 12.81 12.96 2.65
N SER A 420 13.67 12.39 3.48
CA SER A 420 14.96 13.04 3.76
C SER A 420 16.01 12.82 2.66
N ALA A 421 15.98 11.66 2.00
CA ALA A 421 16.77 11.39 0.80
C ALA A 421 15.97 11.57 -0.49
N GLU A 422 14.68 11.86 -0.39
CA GLU A 422 13.81 12.18 -1.53
C GLU A 422 13.73 11.07 -2.57
N LYS A 423 13.54 9.81 -2.11
CA LYS A 423 13.61 8.61 -2.95
C LYS A 423 12.43 7.66 -2.75
N LEU A 424 12.13 6.99 -3.85
CA LEU A 424 11.34 5.76 -3.92
C LEU A 424 12.25 4.63 -4.38
N VAL A 425 12.31 3.55 -3.62
CA VAL A 425 13.22 2.42 -3.83
C VAL A 425 12.49 1.10 -3.69
N ALA A 426 12.95 0.07 -4.40
CA ALA A 426 12.42 -1.28 -4.31
C ALA A 426 13.52 -2.30 -3.98
N TRP A 427 13.12 -3.42 -3.36
CA TRP A 427 13.97 -4.57 -3.07
C TRP A 427 13.30 -5.86 -3.53
N ALA A 428 14.09 -6.73 -4.17
CA ALA A 428 13.74 -8.14 -4.25
C ALA A 428 13.96 -8.78 -2.89
N MET A 429 12.96 -9.50 -2.40
CA MET A 429 13.02 -10.19 -1.12
C MET A 429 13.13 -11.71 -1.33
N PRO A 430 13.75 -12.47 -0.42
CA PRO A 430 13.68 -13.92 -0.46
C PRO A 430 12.22 -14.42 -0.47
N TYR A 431 11.93 -15.42 -1.29
CA TYR A 431 10.60 -16.01 -1.43
C TYR A 431 10.71 -17.49 -1.82
N SER A 432 9.57 -18.18 -2.02
CA SER A 432 9.55 -19.61 -2.34
C SER A 432 10.12 -19.98 -3.72
N GLY A 433 10.31 -19.00 -4.61
CA GLY A 433 10.67 -19.22 -6.00
C GLY A 433 9.46 -19.46 -6.92
N GLN A 434 8.25 -19.51 -6.38
CA GLN A 434 7.02 -19.70 -7.14
C GLN A 434 5.96 -18.67 -6.76
N VAL A 435 5.31 -18.08 -7.77
CA VAL A 435 4.15 -17.22 -7.62
C VAL A 435 3.04 -17.72 -8.54
N VAL A 436 1.86 -17.97 -7.98
CA VAL A 436 0.67 -18.39 -8.72
C VAL A 436 -0.32 -17.23 -8.75
N THR A 437 -0.62 -16.70 -9.92
CA THR A 437 -1.60 -15.63 -10.09
C THR A 437 -2.88 -16.23 -10.68
N PRO A 438 -3.99 -16.31 -9.92
CA PRO A 438 -5.27 -16.75 -10.43
C PRO A 438 -5.87 -15.70 -11.35
N ALA A 439 -6.56 -16.15 -12.40
CA ALA A 439 -7.32 -15.26 -13.26
C ALA A 439 -8.60 -14.78 -12.57
N ALA A 440 -8.97 -13.53 -12.80
CA ALA A 440 -10.25 -12.98 -12.35
C ALA A 440 -11.45 -13.61 -13.08
N SER A 441 -11.25 -13.94 -14.37
CA SER A 441 -12.26 -14.60 -15.21
C SER A 441 -12.20 -16.12 -15.06
N LYS A 442 -13.36 -16.73 -15.09
CA LYS A 442 -13.54 -18.18 -15.12
C LYS A 442 -13.82 -18.64 -16.54
N TYR A 443 -13.53 -19.90 -16.81
CA TYR A 443 -13.84 -20.57 -18.06
C TYR A 443 -14.98 -21.55 -17.83
N ALA A 444 -16.05 -21.46 -18.60
CA ALA A 444 -17.23 -22.32 -18.51
C ALA A 444 -17.55 -23.04 -19.82
#